data_b0bbbe2e98c95737eca2aba2d0e83eb1
#
_entry.id   b0bbbe2e98c95737eca2aba2d0e83eb1
#
_cell.length_a   1.000
_cell.length_b   1.000
_cell.length_c   1.000
_cell.angle_alpha   90.00
_cell.angle_beta   90.00
_cell.angle_gamma   90.00
#
_symmetry.space_group_name_H-M   'P 1'
#
loop_
_entity.id
_entity.type
_entity.pdbx_description
1 polymer ?
#
loop_
_entity_poly.entity_id
_entity_poly.type
_entity_poly.pdbx_seq_one_letter_code
_entity_poly.pdbx_strand_id
1 'polypeptide(L)'
;MNIKEKMHSGELYYPGDETLMKEQLAYLEKLYDFNMTRPTEQEKRKEMLKEMFAEIGEDCYIEPPLHTNFGGRHVHFGHSIYANFNLTLVDDTHIYVGDYTMFGPNVTVATAGHPICPESRQEGYQYNFPVRIGRNCWIGAGAIIVPGITIGDNVVIGAGSVVTKDIPSNVVAVGNPCRILREIGEYDREYYFKNRKFPPVDRPYYCSGEKFKGGDSLIEQEDLQGFRPFKSASPCSLTSLHTNQIRFIA
;
A
#
# COMPACT_ATOMS: atom_id res chain seq x y z
N MET A 1 24.12 3.39 -22.10
CA MET A 1 23.37 3.20 -20.86
C MET A 1 23.84 1.90 -20.23
N ASN A 2 24.28 1.93 -18.97
CA ASN A 2 24.64 0.71 -18.25
C ASN A 2 23.37 -0.06 -17.81
N ILE A 3 23.55 -1.28 -17.29
CA ILE A 3 22.41 -2.15 -16.96
C ILE A 3 21.49 -1.54 -15.88
N LYS A 4 22.05 -0.84 -14.88
CA LYS A 4 21.27 -0.15 -13.83
C LYS A 4 20.47 1.02 -14.41
N GLU A 5 21.06 1.80 -15.31
CA GLU A 5 20.33 2.86 -16.00
C GLU A 5 19.17 2.31 -16.82
N LYS A 6 19.36 1.20 -17.53
CA LYS A 6 18.30 0.53 -18.28
C LYS A 6 17.17 0.04 -17.38
N MET A 7 17.50 -0.56 -16.23
CA MET A 7 16.55 -1.03 -15.25
C MET A 7 15.53 0.05 -14.81
N HIS A 8 15.95 1.33 -14.81
CA HIS A 8 15.12 2.46 -14.40
C HIS A 8 14.56 3.32 -15.55
N SER A 9 14.88 2.97 -16.82
CA SER A 9 14.55 3.81 -17.98
C SER A 9 13.26 3.44 -18.70
N GLY A 10 12.68 2.28 -18.40
CA GLY A 10 11.58 1.70 -19.18
C GLY A 10 12.01 0.92 -20.41
N GLU A 11 13.31 0.90 -20.72
CA GLU A 11 13.86 0.07 -21.80
C GLU A 11 13.91 -1.41 -21.42
N LEU A 12 13.93 -2.28 -22.43
CA LEU A 12 14.14 -3.72 -22.21
C LEU A 12 15.56 -3.97 -21.70
N TYR A 13 15.67 -4.81 -20.69
CA TYR A 13 16.93 -5.26 -20.14
C TYR A 13 16.86 -6.72 -19.71
N TYR A 14 18.04 -7.31 -19.43
CA TYR A 14 18.15 -8.67 -18.91
C TYR A 14 18.34 -8.64 -17.38
N PRO A 15 17.36 -9.07 -16.59
CA PRO A 15 17.43 -8.97 -15.12
C PRO A 15 18.42 -9.95 -14.48
N GLY A 16 18.87 -10.98 -15.20
CA GLY A 16 19.87 -11.96 -14.74
C GLY A 16 21.31 -11.47 -14.76
N ASP A 17 21.57 -10.17 -14.91
CA ASP A 17 22.91 -9.59 -14.82
C ASP A 17 23.51 -9.80 -13.43
N GLU A 18 24.75 -10.29 -13.36
CA GLU A 18 25.43 -10.66 -12.12
C GLU A 18 25.54 -9.49 -11.13
N THR A 19 25.71 -8.27 -11.63
CA THR A 19 25.83 -7.06 -10.80
C THR A 19 24.49 -6.75 -10.12
N LEU A 20 23.38 -6.87 -10.86
CA LEU A 20 22.04 -6.68 -10.33
C LEU A 20 21.70 -7.76 -9.30
N MET A 21 21.96 -9.03 -9.63
CA MET A 21 21.68 -10.15 -8.73
C MET A 21 22.47 -10.07 -7.43
N LYS A 22 23.73 -9.65 -7.47
CA LYS A 22 24.53 -9.45 -6.26
C LYS A 22 23.97 -8.36 -5.36
N GLU A 23 23.53 -7.24 -5.93
CA GLU A 23 22.91 -6.15 -5.20
C GLU A 23 21.57 -6.60 -4.60
N GLN A 24 20.72 -7.25 -5.40
CA GLN A 24 19.46 -7.80 -4.97
C GLN A 24 19.61 -8.72 -3.75
N LEU A 25 20.52 -9.68 -3.83
CA LEU A 25 20.78 -10.64 -2.75
C LEU A 25 21.15 -9.94 -1.44
N ALA A 26 22.02 -8.91 -1.49
CA ALA A 26 22.42 -8.17 -0.29
C ALA A 26 21.26 -7.46 0.40
N TYR A 27 20.25 -6.99 -0.35
CA TYR A 27 19.05 -6.38 0.21
C TYR A 27 18.02 -7.41 0.66
N LEU A 28 17.93 -8.56 0.00
CA LEU A 28 17.06 -9.66 0.42
C LEU A 28 17.49 -10.27 1.76
N GLU A 29 18.79 -10.30 2.07
CA GLU A 29 19.27 -10.68 3.41
C GLU A 29 18.74 -9.72 4.49
N LYS A 30 18.78 -8.40 4.25
CA LYS A 30 18.21 -7.42 5.17
C LYS A 30 16.69 -7.59 5.34
N LEU A 31 15.97 -7.87 4.24
CA LEU A 31 14.54 -8.16 4.26
C LEU A 31 14.22 -9.40 5.08
N TYR A 32 15.03 -10.44 4.96
CA TYR A 32 14.89 -11.65 5.78
C TYR A 32 15.00 -11.31 7.26
N ASP A 33 16.04 -10.56 7.65
CA ASP A 33 16.25 -10.15 9.04
C ASP A 33 15.10 -9.27 9.57
N PHE A 34 14.58 -8.34 8.74
CA PHE A 34 13.41 -7.53 9.08
C PHE A 34 12.19 -8.42 9.37
N ASN A 35 11.90 -9.36 8.52
CA ASN A 35 10.75 -10.26 8.64
C ASN A 35 10.85 -11.21 9.84
N MET A 36 12.06 -11.46 10.34
CA MET A 36 12.32 -12.30 11.51
C MET A 36 12.31 -11.53 12.84
N THR A 37 12.04 -10.21 12.81
CA THR A 37 11.94 -9.41 14.03
C THR A 37 10.74 -9.78 14.89
N ARG A 38 10.88 -9.66 16.20
CA ARG A 38 9.77 -9.86 17.14
C ARG A 38 8.81 -8.67 17.13
N PRO A 39 7.52 -8.83 17.44
CA PRO A 39 6.57 -7.72 17.54
C PRO A 39 6.98 -6.62 18.52
N THR A 40 7.79 -6.93 19.52
CA THR A 40 8.30 -5.99 20.53
C THR A 40 9.53 -5.19 20.08
N GLU A 41 10.15 -5.52 18.92
CA GLU A 41 11.36 -4.87 18.41
C GLU A 41 11.05 -3.69 17.48
N GLN A 42 10.13 -2.79 17.87
CA GLN A 42 9.64 -1.71 17.01
C GLN A 42 10.73 -0.74 16.56
N GLU A 43 11.61 -0.29 17.49
CA GLU A 43 12.70 0.63 17.14
C GLU A 43 13.71 -0.01 16.18
N LYS A 44 14.02 -1.29 16.39
CA LYS A 44 14.87 -2.05 15.48
C LYS A 44 14.28 -2.10 14.08
N ARG A 45 12.95 -2.36 13.95
CA ARG A 45 12.25 -2.34 12.65
C ARG A 45 12.38 -1.00 11.94
N LYS A 46 12.22 0.12 12.68
CA LYS A 46 12.37 1.47 12.11
C LYS A 46 13.77 1.69 11.54
N GLU A 47 14.82 1.32 12.29
CA GLU A 47 16.19 1.48 11.82
C GLU A 47 16.47 0.59 10.60
N MET A 48 16.00 -0.65 10.61
CA MET A 48 16.17 -1.55 9.46
C MET A 48 15.48 -1.01 8.21
N LEU A 49 14.28 -0.44 8.33
CA LEU A 49 13.58 0.16 7.19
C LEU A 49 14.33 1.36 6.62
N LYS A 50 14.97 2.20 7.46
CA LYS A 50 15.84 3.30 7.00
C LYS A 50 17.06 2.81 6.22
N GLU A 51 17.58 1.63 6.56
CA GLU A 51 18.70 1.02 5.84
C GLU A 51 18.28 0.30 4.54
N MET A 52 17.04 -0.15 4.47
CA MET A 52 16.49 -0.91 3.35
C MET A 52 15.93 -0.01 2.26
N PHE A 53 15.13 0.99 2.64
CA PHE A 53 14.41 1.84 1.70
C PHE A 53 15.29 2.96 1.15
N ALA A 54 15.01 3.39 -0.08
CA ALA A 54 15.67 4.55 -0.66
C ALA A 54 15.37 5.83 0.16
N GLU A 55 14.11 5.96 0.59
CA GLU A 55 13.63 7.04 1.46
C GLU A 55 12.50 6.50 2.34
N ILE A 56 12.47 6.90 3.59
CA ILE A 56 11.35 6.65 4.49
C ILE A 56 11.24 7.80 5.49
N GLY A 57 10.06 8.41 5.55
CA GLY A 57 9.75 9.49 6.50
C GLY A 57 9.50 8.97 7.93
N GLU A 58 9.29 9.88 8.84
CA GLU A 58 8.99 9.56 10.24
C GLU A 58 7.60 8.92 10.39
N ASP A 59 7.38 8.22 11.51
CA ASP A 59 6.11 7.62 11.92
C ASP A 59 5.55 6.57 10.95
N CYS A 60 6.40 5.96 10.15
CA CYS A 60 6.02 4.84 9.28
C CYS A 60 5.99 3.54 10.07
N TYR A 61 4.96 2.72 9.83
CA TYR A 61 4.81 1.39 10.39
C TYR A 61 4.49 0.36 9.31
N ILE A 62 5.32 -0.67 9.22
CA ILE A 62 5.13 -1.79 8.29
C ILE A 62 5.05 -3.08 9.09
N GLU A 63 3.92 -3.79 8.99
CA GLU A 63 3.73 -5.08 9.65
C GLU A 63 4.40 -6.19 8.85
N PRO A 64 5.32 -6.95 9.43
CA PRO A 64 5.85 -8.16 8.78
C PRO A 64 4.79 -9.24 8.58
N PRO A 65 4.95 -10.11 7.57
CA PRO A 65 6.04 -10.07 6.60
C PRO A 65 5.83 -9.01 5.53
N LEU A 66 6.92 -8.36 5.16
CA LEU A 66 7.05 -7.52 3.97
C LEU A 66 7.68 -8.37 2.84
N HIS A 67 7.21 -8.20 1.62
CA HIS A 67 7.76 -8.87 0.44
C HIS A 67 8.24 -7.83 -0.56
N THR A 68 9.51 -7.89 -0.95
CA THR A 68 10.09 -6.97 -1.93
C THR A 68 11.05 -7.73 -2.84
N ASN A 69 11.23 -7.25 -4.06
CA ASN A 69 12.14 -7.90 -5.02
C ASN A 69 13.59 -7.44 -4.83
N PHE A 70 13.80 -6.16 -4.50
CA PHE A 70 15.12 -5.58 -4.19
C PHE A 70 15.23 -5.12 -2.73
N GLY A 71 14.55 -5.80 -1.80
CA GLY A 71 14.63 -5.52 -0.37
C GLY A 71 14.14 -4.14 0.04
N GLY A 72 13.38 -3.44 -0.80
CA GLY A 72 12.94 -2.07 -0.57
C GLY A 72 13.89 -1.00 -1.11
N ARG A 73 14.97 -1.39 -1.79
CA ARG A 73 16.03 -0.51 -2.33
C ARG A 73 15.50 0.65 -3.17
N HIS A 74 14.39 0.46 -3.86
CA HIS A 74 13.81 1.48 -4.75
C HIS A 74 12.46 2.01 -4.25
N VAL A 75 12.19 1.87 -2.95
CA VAL A 75 10.97 2.34 -2.31
C VAL A 75 11.20 3.69 -1.65
N HIS A 76 10.30 4.63 -1.92
CA HIS A 76 10.28 5.98 -1.35
C HIS A 76 8.97 6.19 -0.62
N PHE A 77 8.99 6.15 0.69
CA PHE A 77 7.84 6.40 1.55
C PHE A 77 7.93 7.78 2.20
N GLY A 78 6.85 8.55 2.13
CA GLY A 78 6.69 9.77 2.92
C GLY A 78 6.50 9.49 4.41
N HIS A 79 5.89 10.42 5.12
CA HIS A 79 5.65 10.33 6.56
C HIS A 79 4.36 9.60 6.90
N SER A 80 4.30 8.98 8.09
CA SER A 80 3.07 8.41 8.68
C SER A 80 2.38 7.39 7.77
N ILE A 81 3.14 6.54 7.10
CA ILE A 81 2.61 5.47 6.27
C ILE A 81 2.37 4.23 7.14
N TYR A 82 1.16 3.69 7.03
CA TYR A 82 0.79 2.41 7.62
C TYR A 82 0.69 1.32 6.56
N ALA A 83 1.39 0.22 6.74
CA ALA A 83 1.26 -0.96 5.91
C ALA A 83 0.95 -2.21 6.74
N ASN A 84 -0.15 -2.85 6.40
CA ASN A 84 -0.56 -4.11 6.99
C ASN A 84 0.30 -5.28 6.43
N PHE A 85 0.20 -6.45 7.05
CA PHE A 85 0.99 -7.62 6.70
C PHE A 85 0.83 -8.07 5.24
N ASN A 86 1.86 -8.73 4.71
CA ASN A 86 1.94 -9.21 3.33
C ASN A 86 1.85 -8.08 2.29
N LEU A 87 2.32 -6.86 2.61
CA LEU A 87 2.55 -5.87 1.58
C LEU A 87 3.64 -6.41 0.64
N THR A 88 3.34 -6.46 -0.66
CA THR A 88 4.26 -6.91 -1.70
C THR A 88 4.63 -5.75 -2.61
N LEU A 89 5.92 -5.41 -2.64
CA LEU A 89 6.48 -4.35 -3.46
C LEU A 89 7.48 -4.98 -4.45
N VAL A 90 7.08 -5.15 -5.71
CA VAL A 90 7.99 -5.60 -6.77
C VAL A 90 8.78 -4.37 -7.22
N ASP A 91 9.81 -4.05 -6.44
CA ASP A 91 10.58 -2.81 -6.50
C ASP A 91 11.80 -2.90 -7.43
N ASP A 92 11.62 -3.45 -8.63
CA ASP A 92 12.65 -3.47 -9.66
C ASP A 92 12.99 -2.06 -10.16
N THR A 93 12.04 -1.13 -10.10
CA THR A 93 12.30 0.30 -10.18
C THR A 93 11.49 1.03 -9.10
N HIS A 94 11.46 2.34 -9.15
CA HIS A 94 11.00 3.19 -8.07
C HIS A 94 9.50 3.08 -7.78
N ILE A 95 9.15 2.92 -6.50
CA ILE A 95 7.80 3.04 -5.94
C ILE A 95 7.78 4.26 -5.03
N TYR A 96 6.95 5.23 -5.34
CA TYR A 96 6.77 6.44 -4.55
C TYR A 96 5.41 6.44 -3.86
N VAL A 97 5.39 6.69 -2.56
CA VAL A 97 4.16 6.75 -1.76
C VAL A 97 4.16 8.01 -0.91
N GLY A 98 3.13 8.83 -1.06
CA GLY A 98 2.95 10.06 -0.31
C GLY A 98 2.50 9.84 1.13
N ASP A 99 2.64 10.89 1.94
CA ASP A 99 2.35 10.91 3.37
C ASP A 99 0.95 10.39 3.71
N TYR A 100 0.80 9.81 4.91
CA TYR A 100 -0.48 9.35 5.47
C TYR A 100 -1.20 8.26 4.66
N THR A 101 -0.53 7.62 3.72
CA THR A 101 -1.13 6.54 2.92
C THR A 101 -1.15 5.23 3.73
N MET A 102 -2.27 4.52 3.63
CA MET A 102 -2.49 3.26 4.34
C MET A 102 -2.70 2.11 3.36
N PHE A 103 -2.03 0.99 3.63
CA PHE A 103 -2.17 -0.26 2.88
C PHE A 103 -2.88 -1.31 3.73
N GLY A 104 -3.96 -1.88 3.20
CA GLY A 104 -4.57 -3.10 3.74
C GLY A 104 -3.67 -4.32 3.54
N PRO A 105 -4.03 -5.47 4.14
CA PRO A 105 -3.25 -6.70 3.98
C PRO A 105 -3.25 -7.21 2.54
N ASN A 106 -2.18 -7.91 2.15
CA ASN A 106 -2.04 -8.55 0.84
C ASN A 106 -2.11 -7.59 -0.37
N VAL A 107 -1.75 -6.33 -0.20
CA VAL A 107 -1.65 -5.38 -1.32
C VAL A 107 -0.39 -5.68 -2.11
N THR A 108 -0.48 -5.61 -3.46
CA THR A 108 0.65 -5.77 -4.37
C THR A 108 0.85 -4.50 -5.20
N VAL A 109 2.06 -3.97 -5.20
CA VAL A 109 2.51 -2.88 -6.08
C VAL A 109 3.65 -3.40 -6.93
N ALA A 110 3.45 -3.45 -8.25
CA ALA A 110 4.46 -3.98 -9.17
C ALA A 110 4.98 -2.89 -10.11
N THR A 111 6.29 -2.83 -10.26
CA THR A 111 6.94 -1.95 -11.24
C THR A 111 7.49 -2.69 -12.45
N ALA A 112 7.59 -4.03 -12.37
CA ALA A 112 8.17 -4.88 -13.40
C ALA A 112 7.13 -5.52 -14.31
N GLY A 113 7.47 -5.64 -15.58
CA GLY A 113 6.69 -6.36 -16.59
C GLY A 113 7.57 -7.09 -17.60
N HIS A 114 6.98 -8.07 -18.28
CA HIS A 114 7.64 -8.83 -19.34
C HIS A 114 6.95 -8.61 -20.68
N PRO A 115 7.68 -8.76 -21.81
CA PRO A 115 7.08 -8.70 -23.14
C PRO A 115 5.91 -9.69 -23.30
N ILE A 116 4.84 -9.25 -23.94
CA ILE A 116 3.71 -10.13 -24.30
C ILE A 116 4.12 -11.15 -25.35
N CYS A 117 5.00 -10.76 -26.26
CA CYS A 117 5.56 -11.64 -27.30
C CYS A 117 6.27 -12.83 -26.64
N PRO A 118 5.86 -14.08 -26.89
CA PRO A 118 6.42 -15.26 -26.22
C PRO A 118 7.91 -15.47 -26.48
N GLU A 119 8.39 -15.16 -27.69
CA GLU A 119 9.79 -15.30 -28.05
C GLU A 119 10.66 -14.36 -27.21
N SER A 120 10.30 -13.08 -27.13
CA SER A 120 11.02 -12.08 -26.32
C SER A 120 10.98 -12.40 -24.83
N ARG A 121 9.86 -12.98 -24.36
CA ARG A 121 9.72 -13.40 -22.96
C ARG A 121 10.58 -14.64 -22.66
N GLN A 122 10.68 -15.56 -23.60
CA GLN A 122 11.54 -16.74 -23.50
C GLN A 122 13.04 -16.37 -23.38
N GLU A 123 13.45 -15.26 -23.99
CA GLU A 123 14.80 -14.70 -23.87
C GLU A 123 15.05 -14.05 -22.50
N GLY A 124 14.03 -13.93 -21.64
CA GLY A 124 14.13 -13.43 -20.28
C GLY A 124 14.10 -11.91 -20.15
N TYR A 125 13.73 -11.17 -21.19
CA TYR A 125 13.64 -9.71 -21.13
C TYR A 125 12.57 -9.22 -20.17
N GLN A 126 12.89 -8.08 -19.54
CA GLN A 126 12.03 -7.35 -18.60
C GLN A 126 12.09 -5.85 -18.91
N TYR A 127 11.05 -5.14 -18.53
CA TYR A 127 11.02 -3.67 -18.50
C TYR A 127 10.37 -3.22 -17.20
N ASN A 128 10.68 -2.02 -16.73
CA ASN A 128 10.14 -1.49 -15.49
C ASN A 128 9.58 -0.08 -15.70
N PHE A 129 8.42 0.19 -15.09
CA PHE A 129 7.85 1.53 -15.01
C PHE A 129 7.54 1.87 -13.55
N PRO A 130 7.94 3.06 -13.06
CA PRO A 130 7.70 3.45 -11.68
C PRO A 130 6.22 3.57 -11.38
N VAL A 131 5.85 3.25 -10.13
CA VAL A 131 4.50 3.48 -9.60
C VAL A 131 4.53 4.65 -8.65
N ARG A 132 3.49 5.50 -8.71
CA ARG A 132 3.32 6.66 -7.85
C ARG A 132 1.96 6.60 -7.16
N ILE A 133 1.96 6.67 -5.84
CA ILE A 133 0.76 6.75 -5.02
C ILE A 133 0.83 8.05 -4.24
N GLY A 134 -0.20 8.88 -4.38
CA GLY A 134 -0.29 10.16 -3.71
C GLY A 134 -0.41 10.04 -2.20
N ARG A 135 -0.57 11.16 -1.55
CA ARG A 135 -0.74 11.24 -0.10
C ARG A 135 -2.17 10.91 0.33
N ASN A 136 -2.30 10.48 1.59
CA ASN A 136 -3.60 10.23 2.23
C ASN A 136 -4.50 9.27 1.44
N CYS A 137 -3.89 8.24 0.85
CA CYS A 137 -4.61 7.20 0.13
C CYS A 137 -4.93 6.02 1.05
N TRP A 138 -6.03 5.34 0.80
CA TRP A 138 -6.33 4.05 1.41
C TRP A 138 -6.41 2.98 0.33
N ILE A 139 -5.42 2.10 0.32
CA ILE A 139 -5.33 0.98 -0.62
C ILE A 139 -5.92 -0.25 0.07
N GLY A 140 -7.10 -0.67 -0.36
CA GLY A 140 -7.86 -1.76 0.25
C GLY A 140 -7.17 -3.12 0.13
N ALA A 141 -7.53 -4.03 1.03
CA ALA A 141 -6.94 -5.38 1.11
C ALA A 141 -6.95 -6.11 -0.23
N GLY A 142 -5.83 -6.75 -0.59
CA GLY A 142 -5.71 -7.54 -1.81
C GLY A 142 -5.76 -6.73 -3.11
N ALA A 143 -5.64 -5.40 -3.06
CA ALA A 143 -5.54 -4.59 -4.27
C ALA A 143 -4.21 -4.83 -4.98
N ILE A 144 -4.23 -4.74 -6.31
CA ILE A 144 -3.06 -4.91 -7.18
C ILE A 144 -2.89 -3.65 -8.02
N ILE A 145 -1.69 -3.06 -8.00
CA ILE A 145 -1.32 -1.91 -8.81
C ILE A 145 -0.25 -2.37 -9.79
N VAL A 146 -0.55 -2.24 -11.10
CA VAL A 146 0.36 -2.71 -12.17
C VAL A 146 1.42 -1.65 -12.51
N PRO A 147 2.49 -2.00 -13.25
CA PRO A 147 3.57 -1.07 -13.60
C PRO A 147 3.11 0.23 -14.27
N GLY A 148 3.75 1.33 -13.94
CA GLY A 148 3.56 2.63 -14.57
C GLY A 148 2.35 3.43 -14.11
N ILE A 149 1.63 2.97 -13.10
CA ILE A 149 0.40 3.62 -12.62
C ILE A 149 0.72 4.80 -11.70
N THR A 150 -0.06 5.87 -11.87
CA THR A 150 -0.14 7.00 -10.96
C THR A 150 -1.52 7.05 -10.30
N ILE A 151 -1.54 7.03 -8.95
CA ILE A 151 -2.72 7.27 -8.13
C ILE A 151 -2.56 8.64 -7.47
N GLY A 152 -3.54 9.53 -7.64
CA GLY A 152 -3.53 10.87 -7.07
C GLY A 152 -3.73 10.87 -5.54
N ASP A 153 -3.85 12.07 -4.97
CA ASP A 153 -4.04 12.28 -3.53
C ASP A 153 -5.48 11.94 -3.08
N ASN A 154 -5.64 11.56 -1.82
CA ASN A 154 -6.94 11.31 -1.19
C ASN A 154 -7.78 10.26 -1.93
N VAL A 155 -7.16 9.19 -2.42
CA VAL A 155 -7.84 8.13 -3.17
C VAL A 155 -8.13 6.94 -2.27
N VAL A 156 -9.31 6.38 -2.41
CA VAL A 156 -9.66 5.07 -1.83
C VAL A 156 -9.73 4.03 -2.93
N ILE A 157 -8.86 3.03 -2.88
CA ILE A 157 -8.92 1.84 -3.73
C ILE A 157 -9.63 0.73 -2.97
N GLY A 158 -10.76 0.25 -3.48
CA GLY A 158 -11.51 -0.82 -2.83
C GLY A 158 -10.77 -2.15 -2.82
N ALA A 159 -11.07 -2.99 -1.83
CA ALA A 159 -10.45 -4.30 -1.67
C ALA A 159 -10.59 -5.17 -2.93
N GLY A 160 -9.54 -5.94 -3.26
CA GLY A 160 -9.49 -6.83 -4.42
C GLY A 160 -9.48 -6.13 -5.78
N SER A 161 -9.25 -4.83 -5.83
CA SER A 161 -9.21 -4.06 -7.08
C SER A 161 -7.90 -4.29 -7.84
N VAL A 162 -7.98 -4.28 -9.18
CA VAL A 162 -6.80 -4.33 -10.06
C VAL A 162 -6.68 -3.01 -10.82
N VAL A 163 -5.75 -2.16 -10.38
CA VAL A 163 -5.55 -0.81 -10.93
C VAL A 163 -4.67 -0.91 -12.18
N THR A 164 -5.29 -0.72 -13.34
CA THR A 164 -4.66 -0.86 -14.66
C THR A 164 -4.60 0.46 -15.43
N LYS A 165 -5.04 1.57 -14.83
CA LYS A 165 -5.01 2.94 -15.37
C LYS A 165 -4.82 3.91 -14.23
N ASP A 166 -4.30 5.09 -14.53
CA ASP A 166 -4.16 6.17 -13.58
C ASP A 166 -5.50 6.54 -12.94
N ILE A 167 -5.43 6.88 -11.65
CA ILE A 167 -6.59 7.26 -10.84
C ILE A 167 -6.40 8.73 -10.39
N PRO A 168 -7.32 9.64 -10.72
CA PRO A 168 -7.24 11.03 -10.28
C PRO A 168 -7.46 11.16 -8.77
N SER A 169 -7.10 12.32 -8.22
CA SER A 169 -7.27 12.63 -6.79
C SER A 169 -8.74 12.71 -6.38
N ASN A 170 -9.00 12.52 -5.07
CA ASN A 170 -10.29 12.72 -4.41
C ASN A 170 -11.42 11.80 -4.90
N VAL A 171 -11.10 10.55 -5.22
CA VAL A 171 -12.08 9.56 -5.70
C VAL A 171 -12.03 8.25 -4.92
N VAL A 172 -13.13 7.52 -4.97
CA VAL A 172 -13.22 6.10 -4.63
C VAL A 172 -13.23 5.31 -5.92
N ALA A 173 -12.30 4.37 -6.09
CA ALA A 173 -12.19 3.51 -7.26
C ALA A 173 -12.17 2.03 -6.84
N VAL A 174 -12.86 1.17 -7.60
CA VAL A 174 -13.07 -0.24 -7.23
C VAL A 174 -13.10 -1.16 -8.43
N GLY A 175 -12.86 -2.44 -8.20
CA GLY A 175 -13.15 -3.53 -9.15
C GLY A 175 -11.94 -4.03 -9.94
N ASN A 176 -12.20 -5.04 -10.77
CA ASN A 176 -11.23 -5.64 -11.69
C ASN A 176 -11.82 -5.68 -13.11
N PRO A 177 -11.32 -4.86 -14.04
CA PRO A 177 -10.36 -3.80 -13.83
C PRO A 177 -10.94 -2.64 -13.00
N CYS A 178 -10.08 -1.96 -12.22
CA CYS A 178 -10.48 -0.86 -11.34
C CYS A 178 -11.04 0.32 -12.13
N ARG A 179 -12.15 0.90 -11.64
CA ARG A 179 -12.83 2.07 -12.23
C ARG A 179 -13.23 3.02 -11.13
N ILE A 180 -13.26 4.31 -11.45
CA ILE A 180 -13.82 5.34 -10.57
C ILE A 180 -15.28 5.00 -10.30
N LEU A 181 -15.61 4.85 -9.03
CA LEU A 181 -16.98 4.62 -8.56
C LEU A 181 -17.69 5.95 -8.31
N ARG A 182 -17.00 6.88 -7.64
CA ARG A 182 -17.53 8.21 -7.30
C ARG A 182 -16.41 9.13 -6.78
N GLU A 183 -16.71 10.41 -6.71
CA GLU A 183 -15.91 11.39 -5.97
C GLU A 183 -16.13 11.25 -4.45
N ILE A 184 -15.14 11.69 -3.66
CA ILE A 184 -15.25 11.86 -2.20
C ILE A 184 -15.92 13.20 -1.95
N GLY A 185 -17.03 13.21 -1.19
CA GLY A 185 -17.86 14.39 -1.00
C GLY A 185 -18.27 14.64 0.45
N GLU A 186 -19.26 15.53 0.63
CA GLU A 186 -19.76 15.93 1.97
C GLU A 186 -20.32 14.74 2.78
N TYR A 187 -20.93 13.76 2.10
CA TYR A 187 -21.40 12.55 2.77
C TYR A 187 -20.26 11.83 3.51
N ASP A 188 -19.08 11.71 2.91
CA ASP A 188 -17.92 11.03 3.50
C ASP A 188 -17.30 11.81 4.67
N ARG A 189 -17.58 13.11 4.75
CA ARG A 189 -17.19 13.96 5.87
C ARG A 189 -18.12 13.85 7.05
N GLU A 190 -19.40 13.54 6.79
CA GLU A 190 -20.43 13.41 7.81
C GLU A 190 -20.55 11.98 8.34
N TYR A 191 -20.37 10.96 7.47
CA TYR A 191 -20.56 9.56 7.79
C TYR A 191 -19.29 8.75 7.57
N TYR A 192 -18.83 8.03 8.61
CA TYR A 192 -17.67 7.17 8.51
C TYR A 192 -17.99 5.75 8.00
N PHE A 193 -19.22 5.27 8.18
CA PHE A 193 -19.67 3.96 7.69
C PHE A 193 -21.18 3.92 7.53
N LYS A 194 -21.68 3.66 6.33
CA LYS A 194 -23.12 3.64 6.03
C LYS A 194 -23.79 4.91 6.60
N ASN A 195 -24.78 4.74 7.49
CA ASN A 195 -25.50 5.83 8.17
C ASN A 195 -24.92 6.20 9.56
N ARG A 196 -23.70 5.76 9.87
CA ARG A 196 -23.04 6.10 11.14
C ARG A 196 -22.28 7.40 10.99
N LYS A 197 -22.69 8.40 11.73
CA LYS A 197 -22.06 9.73 11.74
C LYS A 197 -20.83 9.75 12.65
N PHE A 198 -19.87 10.60 12.29
CA PHE A 198 -18.80 10.95 13.23
C PHE A 198 -19.39 11.59 14.47
N PRO A 199 -18.94 11.23 15.68
CA PRO A 199 -19.33 11.91 16.91
C PRO A 199 -18.92 13.39 16.87
N PRO A 200 -19.68 14.30 17.49
CA PRO A 200 -19.42 15.74 17.43
C PRO A 200 -18.03 16.17 17.97
N VAL A 201 -17.44 15.34 18.84
CA VAL A 201 -16.20 15.65 19.58
C VAL A 201 -14.96 15.05 18.91
N ASP A 202 -15.11 14.02 18.10
CA ASP A 202 -14.01 13.22 17.56
C ASP A 202 -13.72 13.48 16.05
N ARG A 203 -14.05 14.66 15.56
CA ARG A 203 -13.55 15.02 14.22
C ARG A 203 -12.04 15.21 14.33
N PRO A 204 -11.23 14.30 13.78
CA PRO A 204 -9.79 14.51 13.78
C PRO A 204 -9.47 15.85 13.09
N TYR A 205 -8.50 16.55 13.56
CA TYR A 205 -8.01 17.87 13.15
C TYR A 205 -7.67 18.05 11.66
N TYR A 206 -7.83 17.03 10.83
CA TYR A 206 -7.42 17.01 9.43
C TYR A 206 -8.28 17.84 8.46
N CYS A 207 -9.42 18.36 8.88
CA CYS A 207 -10.30 19.14 7.99
C CYS A 207 -10.13 20.67 8.07
N SER A 208 -9.28 21.19 8.95
CA SER A 208 -9.19 22.64 9.21
C SER A 208 -7.95 23.34 8.64
N GLY A 209 -7.07 22.65 7.92
CA GLY A 209 -5.89 23.29 7.30
C GLY A 209 -4.86 23.89 8.28
N GLU A 210 -5.01 23.68 9.59
CA GLU A 210 -4.08 24.17 10.60
C GLU A 210 -2.95 23.18 10.85
N LYS A 211 -1.72 23.68 10.81
CA LYS A 211 -0.47 22.91 10.99
C LYS A 211 -0.41 22.27 12.38
N PHE A 212 -0.11 20.98 12.42
CA PHE A 212 0.31 20.27 13.63
C PHE A 212 1.45 21.03 14.32
N LYS A 213 1.19 21.54 15.53
CA LYS A 213 2.24 21.83 16.50
C LYS A 213 2.35 20.62 17.41
N GLY A 214 3.51 19.96 17.37
CA GLY A 214 3.78 18.79 18.16
C GLY A 214 3.47 19.00 19.65
N GLY A 215 2.79 18.04 20.24
CA GLY A 215 2.51 17.96 21.67
C GLY A 215 2.47 16.49 22.05
N ASP A 216 3.17 16.16 23.12
CA ASP A 216 3.53 14.89 23.70
C ASP A 216 2.41 13.83 23.70
N SER A 217 2.76 12.65 23.20
CA SER A 217 1.93 11.44 23.31
C SER A 217 2.09 10.82 24.70
N LEU A 218 1.09 10.91 25.53
CA LEU A 218 0.89 10.01 26.67
C LEU A 218 -0.31 9.11 26.32
N ILE A 219 -0.02 7.90 25.83
CA ILE A 219 -0.98 6.81 25.87
C ILE A 219 -0.84 6.16 27.24
N GLU A 220 -1.76 6.45 28.13
CA GLU A 220 -1.85 5.77 29.42
C GLU A 220 -2.39 4.34 29.23
N GLN A 221 -1.77 3.40 29.95
CA GLN A 221 -1.98 1.94 29.84
C GLN A 221 -3.33 1.42 30.38
N GLU A 222 -4.39 2.19 30.45
CA GLU A 222 -5.65 1.78 31.11
C GLU A 222 -6.79 1.30 30.18
N ASP A 223 -6.66 1.38 28.85
CA ASP A 223 -7.79 1.09 27.95
C ASP A 223 -7.87 -0.34 27.34
N LEU A 224 -7.17 -1.30 27.91
CA LEU A 224 -7.22 -2.71 27.44
C LEU A 224 -8.26 -3.61 28.12
N GLN A 225 -9.22 -3.07 28.86
CA GLN A 225 -10.31 -3.85 29.46
C GLN A 225 -11.65 -3.67 28.70
N GLY A 226 -11.85 -4.37 27.60
CA GLY A 226 -13.14 -4.28 26.88
C GLY A 226 -13.37 -5.26 25.74
N PHE A 227 -12.47 -6.14 25.41
CA PHE A 227 -12.70 -7.15 24.36
C PHE A 227 -13.49 -8.34 24.89
N ARG A 228 -14.80 -8.44 24.57
CA ARG A 228 -15.58 -9.67 24.70
C ARG A 228 -15.58 -10.42 23.37
N PRO A 229 -15.31 -11.75 23.35
CA PRO A 229 -15.35 -12.52 22.11
C PRO A 229 -16.78 -12.70 21.59
N PHE A 230 -16.94 -12.59 20.29
CA PHE A 230 -18.20 -12.84 19.58
C PHE A 230 -18.64 -14.29 19.77
N LYS A 231 -19.88 -14.49 20.24
CA LYS A 231 -20.55 -15.81 20.25
C LYS A 231 -21.06 -16.11 18.85
N SER A 232 -20.76 -17.33 18.38
CA SER A 232 -21.27 -17.90 17.13
C SER A 232 -22.79 -17.96 17.10
N ALA A 233 -23.43 -17.42 16.06
CA ALA A 233 -24.84 -17.64 15.76
C ALA A 233 -24.97 -18.59 14.57
N SER A 234 -25.85 -19.57 14.73
CA SER A 234 -26.19 -20.64 13.80
C SER A 234 -26.91 -20.14 12.53
N PRO A 235 -26.95 -20.94 11.45
CA PRO A 235 -27.43 -20.49 10.13
C PRO A 235 -28.95 -20.46 10.05
N CYS A 236 -29.51 -19.43 9.46
CA CYS A 236 -30.92 -19.40 9.05
C CYS A 236 -31.06 -19.02 7.58
N SER A 237 -31.82 -19.89 6.94
CA SER A 237 -32.40 -20.01 5.60
C SER A 237 -32.42 -18.81 4.66
N LEU A 238 -32.08 -19.13 3.42
CA LEU A 238 -32.34 -18.39 2.18
C LEU A 238 -33.84 -18.15 1.92
N THR A 239 -34.25 -16.93 1.67
CA THR A 239 -35.28 -16.60 0.67
C THR A 239 -35.27 -15.12 0.28
N SER A 240 -35.47 -14.89 -1.02
CA SER A 240 -35.89 -13.70 -1.76
C SER A 240 -34.86 -12.60 -2.09
N LEU A 241 -34.58 -12.60 -3.40
CA LEU A 241 -33.99 -11.56 -4.23
C LEU A 241 -34.70 -10.20 -4.06
N HIS A 242 -33.91 -9.16 -3.79
CA HIS A 242 -34.15 -7.83 -4.33
C HIS A 242 -32.82 -7.14 -4.58
N THR A 243 -32.60 -6.82 -5.82
CA THR A 243 -31.53 -5.96 -6.36
C THR A 243 -31.45 -4.65 -5.59
N ASN A 244 -30.37 -4.41 -4.85
CA ASN A 244 -29.90 -3.06 -4.55
C ASN A 244 -28.45 -3.06 -4.08
N GLN A 245 -27.62 -2.45 -4.93
CA GLN A 245 -26.34 -1.80 -4.64
C GLN A 245 -25.38 -2.53 -3.68
N ILE A 246 -24.45 -3.25 -4.28
CA ILE A 246 -23.23 -3.72 -3.64
C ILE A 246 -22.41 -2.49 -3.23
N ARG A 247 -22.47 -2.13 -1.94
CA ARG A 247 -21.56 -1.21 -1.27
C ARG A 247 -20.57 -2.06 -0.45
N PHE A 248 -19.53 -2.57 -1.09
CA PHE A 248 -18.39 -3.14 -0.40
C PHE A 248 -17.26 -2.11 -0.38
N ILE A 249 -17.06 -1.53 0.79
CA ILE A 249 -15.81 -0.90 1.19
C ILE A 249 -15.40 -1.69 2.44
N ALA A 250 -14.36 -2.50 2.32
CA ALA A 250 -13.68 -3.10 3.47
C ALA A 250 -12.22 -2.84 3.35
#